data_b2a7b0910f56eea1ccc6825aa95491e7
#
_entry.id   b2a7b0910f56eea1ccc6825aa95491e7
#
_cell.length_a   1.000
_cell.length_b   1.000
_cell.length_c   1.000
_cell.angle_alpha   90.00
_cell.angle_beta   90.00
_cell.angle_gamma   90.00
#
_symmetry.space_group_name_H-M   'P 1'
#
loop_
_entity.id
_entity.type
_entity.pdbx_description
1 polymer ?
#
loop_
_entity_poly.entity_id
_entity_poly.type
_entity_poly.pdbx_seq_one_letter_code
_entity_poly.pdbx_strand_id
1 'polypeptide(L)'
;PERLHARVEACYQLAEQFFARRFERPQVSFKLRGQKAGVAHLNQNLLRFNAQLYRENTEHFLRQTVAHEVAHLIAHQMFGPRIQ
;
A
#
# COMPACT_ATOMS: atom_id res chain seq x y z
N PRO A 1 2.31 -9.78 10.47
CA PRO A 1 2.47 -8.36 10.33
C PRO A 1 1.28 -7.46 10.65
N GLU A 2 0.92 -7.47 11.91
CA GLU A 2 -0.16 -6.61 12.37
C GLU A 2 0.16 -5.13 12.16
N ARG A 3 1.42 -4.75 12.34
CA ARG A 3 1.82 -3.36 12.13
C ARG A 3 1.69 -2.94 10.67
N LEU A 4 1.97 -3.86 9.74
CA LEU A 4 1.78 -3.57 8.32
C LEU A 4 0.31 -3.34 7.99
N HIS A 5 -0.57 -4.21 8.47
CA HIS A 5 -2.01 -4.03 8.26
C HIS A 5 -2.49 -2.71 8.85
N ALA A 6 -2.05 -2.41 10.08
CA ALA A 6 -2.45 -1.16 10.74
C ALA A 6 -1.97 0.07 9.97
N ARG A 7 -0.75 0.00 9.42
CA ARG A 7 -0.21 1.12 8.66
C ARG A 7 -0.96 1.32 7.35
N VAL A 8 -1.28 0.23 6.64
CA VAL A 8 -2.09 0.32 5.43
C VAL A 8 -3.42 0.99 5.75
N GLU A 9 -4.09 0.54 6.80
CA GLU A 9 -5.38 1.12 7.19
C GLU A 9 -5.24 2.60 7.53
N ALA A 10 -4.20 2.98 8.26
CA ALA A 10 -3.97 4.37 8.62
C ALA A 10 -3.78 5.25 7.38
N CYS A 11 -3.07 4.75 6.38
CA CYS A 11 -2.87 5.50 5.14
C CYS A 11 -4.21 5.75 4.44
N TYR A 12 -5.07 4.72 4.39
CA TYR A 12 -6.39 4.89 3.78
C TYR A 12 -7.26 5.86 4.56
N GLN A 13 -7.23 5.80 5.88
CA GLN A 13 -8.04 6.71 6.69
C GLN A 13 -7.62 8.17 6.48
N LEU A 14 -6.31 8.42 6.43
CA LEU A 14 -5.82 9.77 6.14
C LEU A 14 -6.27 10.25 4.76
N ALA A 15 -6.19 9.38 3.76
CA ALA A 15 -6.60 9.74 2.41
C ALA A 15 -8.09 10.02 2.34
N GLU A 16 -8.89 9.22 3.05
CA GLU A 16 -10.33 9.43 3.07
C GLU A 16 -10.71 10.77 3.69
N GLN A 17 -10.01 11.15 4.75
CA GLN A 17 -10.22 12.45 5.37
C GLN A 17 -9.81 13.59 4.45
N PHE A 18 -8.65 13.45 3.82
CA PHE A 18 -8.11 14.48 2.95
C PHE A 18 -8.98 14.71 1.71
N PHE A 19 -9.43 13.61 1.08
CA PHE A 19 -10.20 13.69 -0.17
C PHE A 19 -11.70 13.69 0.05
N ALA A 20 -12.15 13.55 1.30
CA ALA A 20 -13.58 13.55 1.66
C ALA A 20 -14.35 12.48 0.89
N ARG A 21 -13.81 11.28 0.81
CA ARG A 21 -14.46 10.15 0.15
C ARG A 21 -13.93 8.85 0.72
N ARG A 22 -14.62 7.75 0.42
CA ARG A 22 -14.21 6.41 0.80
C ARG A 22 -13.44 5.73 -0.31
N PHE A 23 -12.53 4.85 0.08
CA PHE A 23 -11.76 4.02 -0.85
C PHE A 23 -11.96 2.55 -0.52
N GLU A 24 -12.01 1.73 -1.56
CA GLU A 24 -12.02 0.29 -1.41
C GLU A 24 -10.67 -0.18 -0.85
N ARG A 25 -10.71 -1.03 0.18
CA ARG A 25 -9.48 -1.54 0.77
C ARG A 25 -8.91 -2.67 -0.08
N PRO A 26 -7.59 -2.74 -0.21
CA PRO A 26 -6.96 -3.81 -1.01
C PRO A 26 -6.82 -5.09 -0.22
N GLN A 27 -6.62 -6.17 -0.96
CA GLN A 27 -6.03 -7.38 -0.38
C GLN A 27 -4.54 -7.14 -0.19
N VAL A 28 -3.96 -7.80 0.83
CA VAL A 28 -2.55 -7.63 1.16
C VAL A 28 -1.90 -9.01 1.24
N SER A 29 -0.78 -9.16 0.56
CA SER A 29 0.00 -10.40 0.55
C SER A 29 1.42 -10.08 1.03
N PHE A 30 2.03 -11.03 1.74
CA PHE A 30 3.40 -10.89 2.24
C PHE A 30 4.35 -11.88 1.57
N LYS A 31 3.99 -12.33 0.37
CA LYS A 31 4.74 -13.39 -0.32
C LYS A 31 5.68 -12.88 -1.40
N LEU A 32 5.81 -11.56 -1.54
CA LEU A 32 6.75 -11.02 -2.50
C LEU A 32 8.18 -11.35 -2.10
N ARG A 33 8.99 -11.77 -3.08
CA ARG A 33 10.38 -12.15 -2.87
C ARG A 33 11.28 -11.33 -3.79
N GLY A 34 12.56 -11.33 -3.49
CA GLY A 34 13.56 -10.70 -4.34
C GLY A 34 13.90 -9.30 -3.87
N GLN A 35 14.15 -8.41 -4.82
CA GLN A 35 14.71 -7.09 -4.50
C GLN A 35 13.68 -6.01 -4.29
N LYS A 36 12.44 -6.24 -4.72
CA LYS A 36 11.38 -5.24 -4.54
C LYS A 36 10.80 -5.34 -3.14
N ALA A 37 10.61 -4.19 -2.52
CA ALA A 37 10.01 -4.11 -1.20
C ALA A 37 8.49 -4.27 -1.26
N GLY A 38 7.85 -3.67 -2.26
CA GLY A 38 6.41 -3.76 -2.41
C GLY A 38 5.99 -3.55 -3.86
N VAL A 39 4.80 -4.02 -4.19
CA VAL A 39 4.19 -3.85 -5.50
C VAL A 39 2.71 -3.60 -5.32
N ALA A 40 2.18 -2.60 -6.03
CA ALA A 40 0.75 -2.34 -6.09
C ALA A 40 0.23 -2.86 -7.43
N HIS A 41 -0.68 -3.82 -7.37
CA HIS A 41 -1.34 -4.36 -8.57
C HIS A 41 -2.64 -3.60 -8.75
N LEU A 42 -2.65 -2.66 -9.68
CA LEU A 42 -3.71 -1.65 -9.78
C LEU A 42 -5.05 -2.27 -10.14
N ASN A 43 -5.07 -3.14 -11.15
CA ASN A 43 -6.32 -3.71 -11.63
C ASN A 43 -6.93 -4.70 -10.65
N GLN A 44 -6.12 -5.27 -9.76
CA GLN A 44 -6.56 -6.27 -8.79
C GLN A 44 -6.84 -5.68 -7.42
N ASN A 45 -6.48 -4.43 -7.23
CA ASN A 45 -6.51 -3.77 -5.91
C ASN A 45 -5.81 -4.64 -4.87
N LEU A 46 -4.54 -4.92 -5.15
CA LEU A 46 -3.75 -5.85 -4.35
C LEU A 46 -2.38 -5.23 -4.03
N LEU A 47 -2.00 -5.31 -2.77
CA LEU A 47 -0.66 -4.94 -2.31
C LEU A 47 0.13 -6.20 -2.01
N ARG A 48 1.35 -6.28 -2.54
CA ARG A 48 2.26 -7.36 -2.20
C ARG A 48 3.50 -6.77 -1.54
N PHE A 49 3.86 -7.30 -0.39
CA PHE A 49 5.01 -6.81 0.37
C PHE A 49 6.01 -7.92 0.59
N ASN A 50 7.28 -7.53 0.64
CA ASN A 50 8.41 -8.43 0.90
C ASN A 50 8.66 -8.47 2.39
N ALA A 51 8.27 -9.58 3.04
CA ALA A 51 8.38 -9.70 4.48
C ALA A 51 9.83 -9.65 4.97
N GLN A 52 10.77 -10.17 4.18
CA GLN A 52 12.18 -10.13 4.56
C GLN A 52 12.69 -8.69 4.62
N LEU A 53 12.40 -7.90 3.58
CA LEU A 53 12.84 -6.50 3.56
C LEU A 53 12.14 -5.69 4.65
N TYR A 54 10.89 -6.01 4.96
CA TYR A 54 10.20 -5.39 6.07
C TYR A 54 10.95 -5.62 7.39
N ARG A 55 11.36 -6.87 7.65
CA ARG A 55 12.07 -7.19 8.89
C ARG A 55 13.44 -6.52 8.96
N GLU A 56 14.08 -6.34 7.81
CA GLU A 56 15.41 -5.74 7.77
C GLU A 56 15.42 -4.24 8.06
N ASN A 57 14.32 -3.55 7.76
CA ASN A 57 14.25 -2.11 8.00
C ASN A 57 12.80 -1.69 8.24
N THR A 58 12.27 -2.14 9.38
CA THR A 58 10.84 -2.06 9.69
C THR A 58 10.31 -0.63 9.69
N GLU A 59 11.00 0.31 10.35
CA GLU A 59 10.47 1.66 10.47
C GLU A 59 10.44 2.39 9.14
N HIS A 60 11.49 2.24 8.35
CA HIS A 60 11.51 2.83 7.01
C HIS A 60 10.41 2.23 6.14
N PHE A 61 10.27 0.90 6.19
CA PHE A 61 9.27 0.20 5.39
C PHE A 61 7.86 0.71 5.71
N LEU A 62 7.54 0.84 7.00
CA LEU A 62 6.23 1.31 7.40
C LEU A 62 5.97 2.74 6.94
N ARG A 63 6.97 3.62 7.05
CA ARG A 63 6.80 5.02 6.68
C ARG A 63 6.80 5.26 5.19
N GLN A 64 7.68 4.58 4.45
CA GLN A 64 7.94 4.91 3.06
C GLN A 64 7.30 3.90 2.10
N THR A 65 7.60 2.63 2.25
CA THR A 65 7.16 1.62 1.30
C THR A 65 5.65 1.47 1.31
N VAL A 66 5.06 1.37 2.50
CA VAL A 66 3.60 1.21 2.60
C VAL A 66 2.88 2.42 2.01
N ALA A 67 3.31 3.62 2.39
CA ALA A 67 2.67 4.84 1.88
C ALA A 67 2.78 4.96 0.36
N HIS A 68 3.95 4.59 -0.17
CA HIS A 68 4.19 4.66 -1.62
C HIS A 68 3.24 3.74 -2.39
N GLU A 69 3.12 2.48 -1.95
CA GLU A 69 2.28 1.53 -2.66
C GLU A 69 0.79 1.82 -2.48
N VAL A 70 0.38 2.25 -1.29
CA VAL A 70 -1.01 2.66 -1.08
C VAL A 70 -1.36 3.86 -1.96
N ALA A 71 -0.44 4.81 -2.12
CA ALA A 71 -0.69 5.98 -2.96
C ALA A 71 -1.00 5.59 -4.41
N HIS A 72 -0.32 4.56 -4.94
CA HIS A 72 -0.61 4.08 -6.29
C HIS A 72 -2.04 3.55 -6.41
N LEU A 73 -2.50 2.78 -5.43
CA LEU A 73 -3.86 2.24 -5.46
C LEU A 73 -4.91 3.35 -5.32
N ILE A 74 -4.65 4.31 -4.44
CA ILE A 74 -5.58 5.42 -4.23
C ILE A 74 -5.69 6.26 -5.50
N ALA A 75 -4.55 6.58 -6.13
CA ALA A 75 -4.56 7.34 -7.38
C ALA A 75 -5.34 6.61 -8.47
N HIS A 76 -5.19 5.28 -8.53
CA HIS A 76 -5.93 4.49 -9.51
C HIS A 76 -7.44 4.57 -9.27
N GLN A 77 -7.87 4.49 -8.02
CA GLN A 77 -9.29 4.58 -7.71
C GLN A 77 -9.85 5.98 -8.04
N MET A 78 -9.05 7.02 -7.83
CA MET A 78 -9.51 8.38 -8.05
C MET A 78 -9.52 8.78 -9.51
N PHE A 79 -8.50 8.39 -10.26
CA PHE A 79 -8.26 8.95 -11.59
C PHE A 79 -8.27 7.93 -12.70
N GLY A 80 -8.26 6.65 -12.39
CA GLY A 80 -8.22 5.59 -13.36
C GLY A 80 -6.83 5.39 -13.96
N PRO A 81 -6.71 4.45 -14.90
CA PRO A 81 -5.39 3.98 -15.36
C PRO A 81 -4.62 5.00 -16.19
N ARG A 82 -5.28 5.95 -16.83
CA ARG A 82 -4.60 6.90 -17.72
C ARG A 82 -3.76 7.94 -17.01
N ILE A 83 -3.97 8.10 -15.71
CA ILE A 83 -3.31 9.16 -14.95
C ILE A 83 -2.02 8.66 -14.31
N GLN A 84 -1.90 7.36 -14.20
CA GLN A 84 -0.77 6.77 -13.47
C GLN A 84 0.53 6.80 -14.27
#